data_627f2ab24c10d33a07fb23285dfcebfb
#
_entry.id   627f2ab24c10d33a07fb23285dfcebfb
#
_cell.length_a   1.000
_cell.length_b   1.000
_cell.length_c   1.000
_cell.angle_alpha   90.00
_cell.angle_beta   90.00
_cell.angle_gamma   90.00
#
_symmetry.space_group_name_H-M   'P 1'
#
loop_
_entity.id
_entity.type
_entity.pdbx_description
1 polymer ?
#
loop_
_entity_poly.entity_id
_entity_poly.type
_entity_poly.pdbx_seq_one_letter_code
_entity_poly.pdbx_strand_id
1 'polypeptide(L)'
;MKDIKLLDCTLRDGGYLNDWEFGHSNLISTFERLVNTNTEIIEIGFLDERREFDVNRSIMPDSESARKIYGKVDKKNAIIVGMIKALCPNSFRQ
;
A
#
# COMPACT_ATOMS: atom_id res chain seq x y z
N MET A 1 8.45 1.62 26.53
CA MET A 1 8.07 1.58 26.13
C MET A 1 7.72 1.04 25.28
N LYS A 2 7.58 0.91 24.95
CA LYS A 2 7.25 0.57 24.39
C LYS A 2 7.23 0.03 23.29
N ASP A 3 6.86 -0.45 22.84
CA ASP A 3 6.96 -1.26 21.67
C ASP A 3 5.76 -1.11 20.78
N ILE A 4 5.06 -0.05 20.92
CA ILE A 4 3.92 0.27 20.07
C ILE A 4 4.45 0.89 18.81
N LYS A 5 4.08 0.31 17.65
CA LYS A 5 4.47 0.85 16.37
C LYS A 5 3.30 1.50 15.70
N LEU A 6 3.57 2.58 14.98
CA LEU A 6 2.53 3.28 14.24
C LEU A 6 2.33 2.62 12.89
N LEU A 7 1.09 2.30 12.60
CA LEU A 7 0.72 1.70 11.32
C LEU A 7 -0.13 2.69 10.54
N ASP A 8 0.23 2.95 9.32
CA ASP A 8 -0.58 3.81 8.46
C ASP A 8 -1.18 2.98 7.34
N CYS A 9 -2.47 3.10 7.13
CA CYS A 9 -3.17 2.35 6.09
C CYS A 9 -3.87 3.28 5.10
N THR A 10 -3.42 4.52 4.99
CA THR A 10 -4.04 5.49 4.10
C THR A 10 -4.10 5.00 2.65
N LEU A 11 -3.01 4.45 2.15
CA LEU A 11 -2.96 4.03 0.76
C LEU A 11 -3.78 2.77 0.50
N ARG A 12 -4.16 2.05 1.53
CA ARG A 12 -5.02 0.90 1.37
C ARG A 12 -6.47 1.28 1.65
N ASP A 13 -6.71 1.83 2.84
CA ASP A 13 -8.07 2.08 3.29
C ASP A 13 -8.70 3.26 2.57
N GLY A 14 -7.91 4.26 2.24
CA GLY A 14 -8.42 5.45 1.57
C GLY A 14 -8.80 5.24 0.12
N GLY A 15 -8.56 4.06 -0.44
CA GLY A 15 -8.81 3.84 -1.85
C GLY A 15 -10.21 3.39 -2.22
N TYR A 16 -11.06 3.17 -1.24
CA TYR A 16 -12.37 2.60 -1.54
C TYR A 16 -13.30 3.54 -2.31
N LEU A 17 -13.06 4.83 -2.23
CA LEU A 17 -13.90 5.77 -2.93
C LEU A 17 -13.47 6.04 -4.37
N ASN A 18 -12.20 5.82 -4.67
CA ASN A 18 -11.66 6.15 -5.99
C ASN A 18 -10.99 4.97 -6.67
N ASP A 19 -11.31 3.76 -6.23
CA ASP A 19 -10.73 2.53 -6.78
C ASP A 19 -9.19 2.59 -6.71
N TRP A 20 -8.68 3.17 -5.64
CA TRP A 20 -7.24 3.30 -5.35
C TRP A 20 -6.47 4.13 -6.39
N GLU A 21 -7.16 4.93 -7.16
CA GLU A 21 -6.50 5.76 -8.15
C GLU A 21 -6.14 7.11 -7.53
N PHE A 22 -4.98 7.19 -6.93
CA PHE A 22 -4.50 8.40 -6.30
C PHE A 22 -3.61 9.24 -7.22
N GLY A 23 -3.11 8.62 -8.30
CA GLY A 23 -2.11 9.26 -9.16
C GLY A 23 -0.72 8.94 -8.69
N HIS A 24 0.19 8.69 -9.61
CA HIS A 24 1.55 8.26 -9.28
C HIS A 24 2.27 9.26 -8.38
N SER A 25 2.19 10.54 -8.71
CA SER A 25 2.85 11.56 -7.90
C SER A 25 2.34 11.57 -6.48
N ASN A 26 1.03 11.40 -6.31
CA ASN A 26 0.44 11.42 -4.98
C ASN A 26 0.81 10.18 -4.20
N LEU A 27 0.92 9.03 -4.86
CA LEU A 27 1.35 7.82 -4.19
C LEU A 27 2.76 7.99 -3.65
N ILE A 28 3.65 8.52 -4.47
CA ILE A 28 5.03 8.71 -4.06
C ILE A 28 5.14 9.77 -2.96
N SER A 29 4.44 10.88 -3.12
CA SER A 29 4.49 11.94 -2.11
C SER A 29 3.97 11.48 -0.77
N THR A 30 2.87 10.73 -0.78
CA THR A 30 2.29 10.22 0.44
C THR A 30 3.24 9.25 1.11
N PHE A 31 3.81 8.34 0.32
CA PHE A 31 4.75 7.37 0.86
C PHE A 31 5.97 8.05 1.46
N GLU A 32 6.52 9.04 0.76
CA GLU A 32 7.69 9.77 1.26
C GLU A 32 7.36 10.51 2.55
N ARG A 33 6.19 11.10 2.61
CA ARG A 33 5.79 11.82 3.80
C ARG A 33 5.67 10.88 4.99
N LEU A 34 5.09 9.71 4.77
CA LEU A 34 4.95 8.74 5.85
C LEU A 34 6.30 8.26 6.34
N VAL A 35 7.22 8.02 5.42
CA VAL A 35 8.56 7.61 5.79
C VAL A 35 9.24 8.72 6.61
N ASN A 36 9.10 9.96 6.16
CA ASN A 36 9.77 11.07 6.79
C ASN A 36 9.18 11.47 8.14
N THR A 37 7.96 11.05 8.43
CA THR A 37 7.37 11.30 9.74
C THR A 37 7.55 10.12 10.68
N ASN A 38 8.43 9.21 10.30
CA ASN A 38 8.80 8.06 11.14
C ASN A 38 7.63 7.10 11.38
N THR A 39 6.75 6.97 10.42
CA THR A 39 5.72 5.95 10.47
C THR A 39 6.42 4.61 10.33
N GLU A 40 6.16 3.72 11.25
CA GLU A 40 6.94 2.49 11.33
C GLU A 40 6.47 1.40 10.39
N ILE A 41 5.17 1.32 10.19
CA ILE A 41 4.59 0.31 9.28
C ILE A 41 3.69 1.05 8.30
N ILE A 42 3.93 0.86 7.02
CA ILE A 42 3.17 1.54 5.99
C ILE A 42 2.51 0.50 5.10
N GLU A 43 1.20 0.51 5.04
CA GLU A 43 0.46 -0.34 4.11
C GLU A 43 0.39 0.40 2.77
N ILE A 44 0.98 -0.18 1.76
CA ILE A 44 1.09 0.49 0.48
C ILE A 44 -0.09 0.25 -0.45
N GLY A 45 -1.04 -0.56 -0.03
CA GLY A 45 -2.24 -0.82 -0.81
C GLY A 45 -2.64 -2.27 -0.78
N PHE A 46 -3.44 -2.66 -1.74
CA PHE A 46 -3.88 -4.05 -1.87
C PHE A 46 -3.09 -4.79 -2.93
N LEU A 47 -2.88 -6.08 -2.70
CA LEU A 47 -2.32 -6.96 -3.71
C LEU A 47 -3.45 -7.88 -4.15
N ASP A 48 -3.81 -7.80 -5.42
CA ASP A 48 -4.93 -8.57 -5.96
C ASP A 48 -4.51 -9.03 -7.36
N GLU A 49 -4.24 -10.31 -7.51
CA GLU A 49 -3.70 -10.82 -8.76
C GLU A 49 -4.65 -10.69 -9.94
N ARG A 50 -5.91 -10.36 -9.70
CA ARG A 50 -6.87 -10.12 -10.77
C ARG A 50 -6.73 -8.74 -11.39
N ARG A 51 -5.97 -7.86 -10.76
CA ARG A 51 -5.83 -6.48 -11.23
C ARG A 51 -4.60 -6.35 -12.11
N GLU A 52 -4.67 -5.41 -13.04
CA GLU A 52 -3.51 -5.11 -13.87
C GLU A 52 -2.69 -4.02 -13.22
N PHE A 53 -1.43 -3.99 -13.52
CA PHE A 53 -0.53 -2.99 -12.96
C PHE A 53 -0.89 -1.61 -13.50
N ASP A 54 -1.00 -0.63 -12.60
CA ASP A 54 -1.27 0.75 -12.97
C ASP A 54 -0.49 1.61 -11.97
N VAL A 55 0.48 2.37 -12.45
CA VAL A 55 1.33 3.16 -11.58
C VAL A 55 0.57 4.22 -10.81
N ASN A 56 -0.65 4.51 -11.19
CA ASN A 56 -1.46 5.51 -10.52
C ASN A 56 -2.33 4.95 -9.41
N ARG A 57 -2.29 3.65 -9.20
CA ARG A 57 -3.20 3.02 -8.24
C ARG A 57 -2.44 2.27 -7.16
N SER A 58 -2.97 2.33 -5.96
CA SER A 58 -2.41 1.58 -4.85
C SER A 58 -3.06 0.20 -4.71
N ILE A 59 -3.55 -0.34 -5.81
CA ILE A 59 -3.97 -1.73 -5.86
C ILE A 59 -3.23 -2.33 -7.05
N MET A 60 -2.59 -3.46 -6.86
CA MET A 60 -1.67 -3.98 -7.86
C MET A 60 -1.63 -5.49 -7.82
N PRO A 61 -1.22 -6.14 -8.91
CA PRO A 61 -1.28 -7.60 -8.97
C PRO A 61 -0.32 -8.32 -8.04
N ASP A 62 0.84 -7.74 -7.76
CA ASP A 62 1.84 -8.45 -6.96
C ASP A 62 2.84 -7.50 -6.33
N SER A 63 3.73 -8.04 -5.55
CA SER A 63 4.72 -7.22 -4.85
C SER A 63 5.78 -6.65 -5.79
N GLU A 64 5.97 -7.28 -6.93
CA GLU A 64 6.89 -6.75 -7.92
C GLU A 64 6.38 -5.41 -8.44
N SER A 65 5.06 -5.30 -8.61
CA SER A 65 4.44 -4.05 -9.03
C SER A 65 4.65 -2.96 -7.99
N ALA A 66 4.62 -3.34 -6.72
CA ALA A 66 4.87 -2.39 -5.65
C ALA A 66 6.28 -1.82 -5.75
N ARG A 67 7.24 -2.66 -6.09
CA ARG A 67 8.60 -2.18 -6.28
C ARG A 67 8.71 -1.22 -7.44
N LYS A 68 7.91 -1.42 -8.48
CA LYS A 68 7.92 -0.51 -9.63
C LYS A 68 7.38 0.86 -9.25
N ILE A 69 6.46 0.92 -8.31
CA ILE A 69 5.91 2.20 -7.88
C ILE A 69 6.80 2.86 -6.85
N TYR A 70 7.19 2.14 -5.82
CA TYR A 70 7.83 2.73 -4.65
C TYR A 70 9.32 2.46 -4.52
N GLY A 71 9.86 1.62 -5.38
CA GLY A 71 11.20 1.11 -5.18
C GLY A 71 12.32 2.11 -5.19
N LYS A 72 12.08 3.29 -5.74
CA LYS A 72 13.13 4.31 -5.76
C LYS A 72 13.09 5.22 -4.55
N VAL A 73 12.09 5.09 -3.71
CA VAL A 73 11.99 5.90 -2.52
C VAL A 73 12.72 5.19 -1.38
N ASP A 74 13.52 5.94 -0.65
CA ASP A 74 14.24 5.39 0.49
C ASP A 74 13.24 5.20 1.62
N LYS A 75 12.98 3.95 1.98
CA LYS A 75 12.01 3.66 3.04
C LYS A 75 12.61 3.75 4.44
N LYS A 76 13.90 4.00 4.52
CA LYS A 76 14.61 4.08 5.80
C LYS A 76 14.31 2.82 6.64
N ASN A 77 13.80 3.00 7.84
CA ASN A 77 13.52 1.86 8.71
C ASN A 77 12.08 1.39 8.68
N ALA A 78 11.27 1.95 7.80
CA ALA A 78 9.86 1.59 7.75
C ALA A 78 9.67 0.17 7.25
N ILE A 79 8.68 -0.51 7.81
CA ILE A 79 8.28 -1.83 7.36
C ILE A 79 7.15 -1.65 6.36
N ILE A 80 7.35 -2.18 5.17
CA ILE A 80 6.39 -2.00 4.10
C ILE A 80 5.54 -3.26 3.98
N VAL A 81 4.24 -3.10 4.01
CA VAL A 81 3.33 -4.24 3.90
C VAL A 81 2.23 -3.97 2.89
N GLY A 82 1.70 -5.01 2.33
CA GLY A 82 0.56 -4.92 1.43
C GLY A 82 -0.52 -5.87 1.93
N MET A 83 -1.76 -5.47 1.77
CA MET A 83 -2.86 -6.31 2.18
C MET A 83 -3.27 -7.18 1.00
N ILE A 84 -3.33 -8.48 1.20
CA ILE A 84 -3.75 -9.37 0.14
C ILE A 84 -5.26 -9.40 0.11
N LYS A 85 -5.81 -9.14 -1.06
CA LYS A 85 -7.24 -9.16 -1.21
C LYS A 85 -7.64 -10.60 -1.51
N ALA A 86 -8.44 -11.14 -0.65
CA ALA A 86 -8.77 -12.55 -0.75
C ALA A 86 -9.58 -12.85 -1.97
N LEU A 87 -9.25 -13.98 -2.58
CA LEU A 87 -9.96 -14.38 -3.74
C LEU A 87 -11.01 -15.38 -3.46
N CYS A 88 -11.05 -15.90 -2.31
CA CYS A 88 -11.97 -16.93 -2.09
C CYS A 88 -13.06 -16.54 -1.29
N PRO A 89 -13.67 -15.77 -1.71
CA PRO A 89 -14.62 -15.17 -1.12
C PRO A 89 -15.66 -15.87 -0.48
N ASN A 90 -16.15 -16.83 -1.08
CA ASN A 90 -17.30 -17.45 -0.50
C ASN A 90 -17.04 -18.08 0.83
N SER A 91 -15.87 -18.58 1.01
CA SER A 91 -15.58 -19.22 2.26
C SER A 91 -15.45 -18.24 3.38
N PHE A 92 -15.25 -17.00 3.05
CA PHE A 92 -15.11 -16.00 4.06
C PHE A 92 -16.34 -15.21 4.28
N ARG A 93 -17.27 -15.34 3.43
CA ARG A 93 -18.37 -14.53 3.51
C ARG A 93 -19.47 -15.16 4.13
N GLN A 94 -19.32 -16.24 4.63
CA GLN A 94 -20.38 -16.84 5.22
C GLN A 94 -20.65 -16.50 6.47
#